data_9218e559a3a75d27f4b83ae309a6b6ff
#
_entry.id   9218e559a3a75d27f4b83ae309a6b6ff
#
_cell.length_a   1.000
_cell.length_b   1.000
_cell.length_c   1.000
_cell.angle_alpha   90.00
_cell.angle_beta   90.00
_cell.angle_gamma   90.00
#
_symmetry.space_group_name_H-M   'P 1'
#
loop_
_entity.id
_entity.type
_entity.pdbx_description
1 polymer ?
#
loop_
_entity_poly.entity_id
_entity_poly.type
_entity_poly.pdbx_seq_one_letter_code
_entity_poly.pdbx_strand_id
1 'polypeptide(L)'
;LTEKGFSAVGIEEILSAAGVPKGSFYHYFESKEAFGLALIDAYAAYFAAKLDRWFFDESLAPLERLKAFAADAEAGMAKFGFRRGCLVGNLGQEMGSLPESFRARIAGVFTDWEARTAACLRAAQAAGEIAPEGDAERLARHFWIGWEGAVLRAKLDQSSAALEIFMEGFMALLERK
;
A
#
# COMPACT_ATOMS: atom_id res chain seq x y z
N LEU A 1 -8.80 -9.05 7.50
CA LEU A 1 -8.22 -9.28 6.17
C LEU A 1 -6.76 -8.85 6.13
N THR A 2 -6.41 -7.63 6.56
CA THR A 2 -5.01 -7.14 6.58
C THR A 2 -4.09 -7.89 7.56
N GLU A 3 -4.65 -8.67 8.48
CA GLU A 3 -3.92 -9.50 9.44
C GLU A 3 -3.81 -10.95 8.96
N LYS A 4 -4.94 -11.58 8.59
CA LYS A 4 -5.02 -13.02 8.28
C LYS A 4 -4.94 -13.35 6.78
N GLY A 5 -5.16 -12.37 5.90
CA GLY A 5 -5.34 -12.58 4.47
C GLY A 5 -6.81 -12.85 4.07
N PHE A 6 -7.05 -12.89 2.77
CA PHE A 6 -8.39 -13.05 2.20
C PHE A 6 -8.82 -14.51 2.13
N SER A 7 -7.89 -15.40 1.72
CA SER A 7 -8.18 -16.83 1.55
C SER A 7 -8.50 -17.51 2.88
N ALA A 8 -7.82 -17.10 3.96
CA ALA A 8 -7.96 -17.67 5.30
C ALA A 8 -9.22 -17.23 6.06
N VAL A 9 -9.93 -16.19 5.58
CA VAL A 9 -11.09 -15.62 6.28
C VAL A 9 -12.39 -16.00 5.58
N GLY A 10 -13.31 -16.64 6.31
CA GLY A 10 -14.65 -16.99 5.83
C GLY A 10 -15.60 -15.80 5.82
N ILE A 11 -16.66 -15.85 5.00
CA ILE A 11 -17.71 -14.82 4.95
C ILE A 11 -18.34 -14.63 6.34
N GLU A 12 -18.58 -15.69 7.07
CA GLU A 12 -19.18 -15.62 8.42
C GLU A 12 -18.31 -14.85 9.40
N GLU A 13 -17.00 -15.01 9.34
CA GLU A 13 -16.05 -14.27 10.18
C GLU A 13 -16.07 -12.77 9.84
N ILE A 14 -16.12 -12.44 8.53
CA ILE A 14 -16.19 -11.06 8.05
C ILE A 14 -17.47 -10.39 8.57
N LEU A 15 -18.61 -11.05 8.41
CA LEU A 15 -19.92 -10.52 8.81
C LEU A 15 -20.02 -10.36 10.33
N SER A 16 -19.54 -11.35 11.07
CA SER A 16 -19.50 -11.29 12.54
C SER A 16 -18.66 -10.11 13.01
N ALA A 17 -17.47 -9.90 12.42
CA ALA A 17 -16.59 -8.79 12.74
C ALA A 17 -17.19 -7.41 12.37
N ALA A 18 -18.05 -7.36 11.35
CA ALA A 18 -18.75 -6.16 10.90
C ALA A 18 -20.10 -5.93 11.62
N GLY A 19 -20.57 -6.85 12.45
CA GLY A 19 -21.87 -6.78 13.08
C GLY A 19 -23.06 -6.90 12.10
N VAL A 20 -22.84 -7.57 10.94
CA VAL A 20 -23.82 -7.69 9.85
C VAL A 20 -24.44 -9.08 9.84
N PRO A 21 -25.80 -9.22 9.76
CA PRO A 21 -26.45 -10.52 9.66
C PRO A 21 -26.04 -11.29 8.38
N LYS A 22 -25.87 -12.61 8.49
CA LYS A 22 -25.46 -13.48 7.38
C LYS A 22 -26.30 -13.33 6.11
N GLY A 23 -27.61 -13.21 6.25
CA GLY A 23 -28.53 -13.03 5.13
C GLY A 23 -28.32 -11.75 4.33
N SER A 24 -27.74 -10.71 4.94
CA SER A 24 -27.49 -9.43 4.28
C SER A 24 -26.35 -9.49 3.25
N PHE A 25 -25.39 -10.42 3.40
CA PHE A 25 -24.26 -10.50 2.49
C PHE A 25 -24.68 -10.73 1.03
N TYR A 26 -25.49 -11.76 0.81
CA TYR A 26 -25.93 -12.15 -0.53
C TYR A 26 -26.96 -11.20 -1.13
N HIS A 27 -27.46 -10.23 -0.35
CA HIS A 27 -28.22 -9.11 -0.88
C HIS A 27 -27.34 -8.07 -1.58
N TYR A 28 -26.09 -7.89 -1.14
CA TYR A 28 -25.16 -6.90 -1.66
C TYR A 28 -24.09 -7.48 -2.59
N PHE A 29 -23.69 -8.73 -2.37
CA PHE A 29 -22.61 -9.38 -3.12
C PHE A 29 -23.02 -10.77 -3.56
N GLU A 30 -22.92 -11.02 -4.85
CA GLU A 30 -23.28 -12.33 -5.44
C GLU A 30 -22.33 -13.44 -4.98
N SER A 31 -21.09 -13.10 -4.61
CA SER A 31 -20.06 -14.06 -4.22
C SER A 31 -18.98 -13.41 -3.31
N LYS A 32 -18.16 -14.26 -2.67
CA LYS A 32 -16.95 -13.79 -1.96
C LYS A 32 -15.98 -13.08 -2.90
N GLU A 33 -15.91 -13.51 -4.17
CA GLU A 33 -15.10 -12.84 -5.21
C GLU A 33 -15.61 -11.42 -5.49
N ALA A 34 -16.91 -11.23 -5.73
CA ALA A 34 -17.52 -9.92 -5.94
C ALA A 34 -17.27 -8.97 -4.74
N PHE A 35 -17.40 -9.50 -3.52
CA PHE A 35 -17.03 -8.75 -2.31
C PHE A 35 -15.54 -8.38 -2.30
N GLY A 36 -14.66 -9.31 -2.68
CA GLY A 36 -13.22 -9.06 -2.73
C GLY A 36 -12.83 -7.95 -3.72
N LEU A 37 -13.46 -7.94 -4.90
CA LEU A 37 -13.24 -6.87 -5.89
C LEU A 37 -13.71 -5.51 -5.36
N ALA A 38 -14.90 -5.45 -4.78
CA ALA A 38 -15.41 -4.22 -4.16
C ALA A 38 -14.52 -3.74 -2.99
N LEU A 39 -13.96 -4.69 -2.22
CA LEU A 39 -13.02 -4.39 -1.15
C LEU A 39 -11.70 -3.81 -1.68
N ILE A 40 -11.18 -4.36 -2.78
CA ILE A 40 -9.97 -3.81 -3.44
C ILE A 40 -10.24 -2.38 -3.88
N ASP A 41 -11.38 -2.11 -4.53
CA ASP A 41 -11.74 -0.78 -5.01
C ASP A 41 -11.89 0.24 -3.86
N ALA A 42 -12.57 -0.15 -2.79
CA ALA A 42 -12.73 0.70 -1.60
C ALA A 42 -11.39 1.00 -0.92
N TYR A 43 -10.52 -0.02 -0.82
CA TYR A 43 -9.18 0.15 -0.27
C TYR A 43 -8.30 1.01 -1.16
N ALA A 44 -8.37 0.83 -2.49
CA ALA A 44 -7.65 1.64 -3.46
C ALA A 44 -8.02 3.12 -3.33
N ALA A 45 -9.32 3.44 -3.27
CA ALA A 45 -9.80 4.81 -3.10
C ALA A 45 -9.34 5.43 -1.76
N TYR A 46 -9.45 4.67 -0.66
CA TYR A 46 -8.95 5.09 0.65
C TYR A 46 -7.45 5.38 0.63
N PHE A 47 -6.68 4.47 0.04
CA PHE A 47 -5.22 4.57 0.04
C PHE A 47 -4.73 5.65 -0.94
N ALA A 48 -5.39 5.84 -2.09
CA ALA A 48 -5.13 6.94 -3.00
C ALA A 48 -5.30 8.29 -2.29
N ALA A 49 -6.39 8.50 -1.55
CA ALA A 49 -6.60 9.72 -0.76
C ALA A 49 -5.51 9.90 0.33
N LYS A 50 -5.03 8.80 0.92
CA LYS A 50 -3.90 8.84 1.87
C LYS A 50 -2.60 9.28 1.20
N LEU A 51 -2.30 8.74 0.00
CA LEU A 51 -1.13 9.14 -0.79
C LEU A 51 -1.21 10.60 -1.21
N ASP A 52 -2.39 11.05 -1.68
CA ASP A 52 -2.59 12.44 -2.09
C ASP A 52 -2.34 13.39 -0.93
N ARG A 53 -2.82 13.08 0.26
CA ARG A 53 -2.61 13.91 1.45
C ARG A 53 -1.12 14.16 1.73
N TRP A 54 -0.26 13.16 1.49
CA TRP A 54 1.17 13.29 1.75
C TRP A 54 1.94 13.77 0.53
N PHE A 55 1.75 13.15 -0.63
CA PHE A 55 2.59 13.40 -1.80
C PHE A 55 2.32 14.73 -2.50
N PHE A 56 1.15 15.31 -2.27
CA PHE A 56 0.79 16.63 -2.79
C PHE A 56 0.67 17.71 -1.70
N ASP A 57 1.19 17.48 -0.50
CA ASP A 57 1.26 18.48 0.55
C ASP A 57 2.35 19.53 0.22
N GLU A 58 1.92 20.65 -0.36
CA GLU A 58 2.82 21.73 -0.74
C GLU A 58 3.46 22.47 0.45
N SER A 59 3.02 22.21 1.68
CA SER A 59 3.67 22.74 2.88
C SER A 59 4.99 22.06 3.23
N LEU A 60 5.24 20.88 2.63
CA LEU A 60 6.46 20.08 2.81
C LEU A 60 7.31 20.08 1.54
N ALA A 61 8.63 20.06 1.71
CA ALA A 61 9.53 19.75 0.61
C ALA A 61 9.27 18.35 0.04
N PRO A 62 9.41 18.10 -1.28
CA PRO A 62 9.00 16.85 -1.90
C PRO A 62 9.56 15.59 -1.27
N LEU A 63 10.82 15.53 -0.88
CA LEU A 63 11.38 14.35 -0.20
C LEU A 63 10.86 14.20 1.23
N GLU A 64 10.51 15.30 1.91
CA GLU A 64 9.88 15.25 3.23
C GLU A 64 8.45 14.68 3.16
N ARG A 65 7.73 14.86 2.02
CA ARG A 65 6.43 14.23 1.78
C ARG A 65 6.55 12.71 1.79
N LEU A 66 7.59 12.18 1.15
CA LEU A 66 7.86 10.74 1.11
C LEU A 66 8.16 10.18 2.51
N LYS A 67 9.01 10.89 3.28
CA LYS A 67 9.32 10.52 4.67
C LYS A 67 8.08 10.58 5.57
N ALA A 68 7.26 11.61 5.41
CA ALA A 68 6.02 11.76 6.17
C ALA A 68 5.01 10.63 5.87
N PHE A 69 4.87 10.23 4.61
CA PHE A 69 4.09 9.05 4.24
C PHE A 69 4.60 7.79 4.94
N ALA A 70 5.91 7.55 4.91
CA ALA A 70 6.50 6.36 5.52
C ALA A 70 6.28 6.35 7.05
N ALA A 71 6.49 7.48 7.71
CA ALA A 71 6.27 7.63 9.15
C ALA A 71 4.77 7.40 9.53
N ASP A 72 3.83 7.92 8.75
CA ASP A 72 2.40 7.69 8.97
C ASP A 72 2.01 6.22 8.75
N ALA A 73 2.60 5.56 7.77
CA ALA A 73 2.39 4.13 7.52
C ALA A 73 2.95 3.27 8.66
N GLU A 74 4.16 3.57 9.14
CA GLU A 74 4.79 2.92 10.29
C GLU A 74 3.94 3.09 11.55
N ALA A 75 3.52 4.31 11.88
CA ALA A 75 2.65 4.59 13.02
C ALA A 75 1.33 3.82 12.92
N GLY A 76 0.77 3.71 11.70
CA GLY A 76 -0.42 2.91 11.43
C GLY A 76 -0.21 1.41 11.70
N MET A 77 0.95 0.86 11.36
CA MET A 77 1.29 -0.53 11.65
C MET A 77 1.58 -0.76 13.14
N ALA A 78 2.32 0.16 13.77
CA ALA A 78 2.66 0.11 15.20
C ALA A 78 1.41 0.10 16.09
N LYS A 79 0.38 0.88 15.74
CA LYS A 79 -0.93 0.90 16.45
C LYS A 79 -1.55 -0.48 16.60
N PHE A 80 -1.24 -1.41 15.71
CA PHE A 80 -1.73 -2.80 15.73
C PHE A 80 -0.61 -3.82 16.02
N GLY A 81 0.49 -3.39 16.63
CA GLY A 81 1.64 -4.24 16.97
C GLY A 81 2.24 -4.91 15.72
N PHE A 82 2.27 -4.21 14.59
CA PHE A 82 2.76 -4.70 13.29
C PHE A 82 2.08 -5.98 12.77
N ARG A 83 0.93 -6.38 13.32
CA ARG A 83 0.20 -7.57 12.85
C ARG A 83 -0.63 -7.33 11.59
N ARG A 84 -0.89 -6.07 11.24
CA ARG A 84 -1.62 -5.67 10.05
C ARG A 84 -0.66 -5.08 9.02
N GLY A 85 -0.86 -5.44 7.76
CA GLY A 85 -0.09 -4.92 6.63
C GLY A 85 -0.99 -4.30 5.56
N CYS A 86 -0.45 -4.14 4.37
CA CYS A 86 -1.16 -3.69 3.19
C CYS A 86 -2.16 -4.76 2.72
N LEU A 87 -3.42 -4.38 2.46
CA LEU A 87 -4.43 -5.30 1.94
C LEU A 87 -4.05 -5.79 0.54
N VAL A 88 -3.64 -4.88 -0.33
CA VAL A 88 -3.30 -5.18 -1.73
C VAL A 88 -2.04 -6.03 -1.80
N GLY A 89 -1.02 -5.73 -0.97
CA GLY A 89 0.18 -6.56 -0.85
C GLY A 89 -0.12 -7.97 -0.34
N ASN A 90 -0.99 -8.12 0.67
CA ASN A 90 -1.43 -9.44 1.15
C ASN A 90 -2.12 -10.23 0.03
N LEU A 91 -3.07 -9.62 -0.69
CA LEU A 91 -3.75 -10.27 -1.81
C LEU A 91 -2.78 -10.66 -2.92
N GLY A 92 -1.79 -9.81 -3.23
CA GLY A 92 -0.73 -10.11 -4.19
C GLY A 92 0.06 -11.37 -3.83
N GLN A 93 0.32 -11.60 -2.53
CA GLN A 93 1.00 -12.81 -2.05
C GLN A 93 0.11 -14.05 -2.09
N GLU A 94 -1.21 -13.88 -2.07
CA GLU A 94 -2.19 -14.97 -2.14
C GLU A 94 -2.60 -15.33 -3.58
N MET A 95 -2.04 -14.68 -4.63
CA MET A 95 -2.49 -14.82 -6.03
C MET A 95 -2.51 -16.26 -6.56
N GLY A 96 -1.73 -17.17 -5.98
CA GLY A 96 -1.77 -18.60 -6.34
C GLY A 96 -3.10 -19.29 -6.00
N SER A 97 -3.90 -18.73 -5.09
CA SER A 97 -5.17 -19.26 -4.61
C SER A 97 -6.37 -18.34 -4.84
N LEU A 98 -6.14 -17.14 -5.40
CA LEU A 98 -7.19 -16.15 -5.66
C LEU A 98 -7.67 -16.19 -7.12
N PRO A 99 -8.91 -15.73 -7.41
CA PRO A 99 -9.41 -15.58 -8.76
C PRO A 99 -8.53 -14.68 -9.63
N GLU A 100 -8.42 -14.99 -10.93
CA GLU A 100 -7.61 -14.19 -11.88
C GLU A 100 -8.14 -12.75 -12.03
N SER A 101 -9.43 -12.51 -11.80
CA SER A 101 -10.05 -11.20 -11.76
C SER A 101 -9.37 -10.22 -10.79
N PHE A 102 -8.77 -10.73 -9.71
CA PHE A 102 -8.05 -9.92 -8.73
C PHE A 102 -6.72 -9.40 -9.27
N ARG A 103 -6.02 -10.19 -10.11
CA ARG A 103 -4.70 -9.81 -10.65
C ARG A 103 -4.71 -8.47 -11.36
N ALA A 104 -5.62 -8.30 -12.32
CA ALA A 104 -5.71 -7.05 -13.09
C ALA A 104 -6.06 -5.85 -12.19
N ARG A 105 -6.95 -6.07 -11.20
CA ARG A 105 -7.35 -5.02 -10.27
C ARG A 105 -6.20 -4.61 -9.35
N ILE A 106 -5.49 -5.56 -8.77
CA ILE A 106 -4.32 -5.33 -7.92
C ILE A 106 -3.20 -4.62 -8.71
N ALA A 107 -2.91 -5.07 -9.93
CA ALA A 107 -1.93 -4.43 -10.80
C ALA A 107 -2.29 -2.97 -11.09
N GLY A 108 -3.58 -2.68 -11.35
CA GLY A 108 -4.07 -1.32 -11.54
C GLY A 108 -3.87 -0.43 -10.31
N VAL A 109 -4.08 -0.96 -9.11
CA VAL A 109 -3.83 -0.22 -7.86
C VAL A 109 -2.36 0.15 -7.71
N PHE A 110 -1.44 -0.78 -7.94
CA PHE A 110 0.00 -0.48 -7.89
C PHE A 110 0.39 0.55 -8.96
N THR A 111 -0.16 0.46 -10.17
CA THR A 111 0.09 1.47 -11.22
C THR A 111 -0.35 2.87 -10.79
N ASP A 112 -1.50 3.02 -10.13
CA ASP A 112 -1.95 4.31 -9.59
C ASP A 112 -1.01 4.84 -8.50
N TRP A 113 -0.59 3.98 -7.57
CA TRP A 113 0.34 4.37 -6.51
C TRP A 113 1.72 4.75 -7.05
N GLU A 114 2.23 4.01 -8.03
CA GLU A 114 3.46 4.34 -8.75
C GLU A 114 3.37 5.72 -9.42
N ALA A 115 2.26 6.02 -10.09
CA ALA A 115 2.05 7.31 -10.76
C ALA A 115 2.05 8.49 -9.77
N ARG A 116 1.40 8.36 -8.60
CA ARG A 116 1.39 9.38 -7.53
C ARG A 116 2.78 9.60 -6.95
N THR A 117 3.50 8.51 -6.69
CA THR A 117 4.88 8.57 -6.17
C THR A 117 5.81 9.20 -7.21
N ALA A 118 5.69 8.85 -8.49
CA ALA A 118 6.46 9.47 -9.56
C ALA A 118 6.19 10.98 -9.67
N ALA A 119 4.96 11.43 -9.47
CA ALA A 119 4.63 12.85 -9.41
C ALA A 119 5.37 13.57 -8.28
N CYS A 120 5.43 12.97 -7.08
CA CYS A 120 6.20 13.50 -5.94
C CYS A 120 7.70 13.55 -6.25
N LEU A 121 8.26 12.50 -6.87
CA LEU A 121 9.68 12.45 -7.26
C LEU A 121 10.01 13.47 -8.35
N ARG A 122 9.12 13.69 -9.33
CA ARG A 122 9.30 14.78 -10.32
C ARG A 122 9.28 16.17 -9.67
N ALA A 123 8.45 16.36 -8.64
CA ALA A 123 8.48 17.58 -7.85
C ALA A 123 9.83 17.76 -7.13
N ALA A 124 10.42 16.67 -6.60
CA ALA A 124 11.76 16.69 -6.00
C ALA A 124 12.86 17.01 -7.03
N GLN A 125 12.75 16.50 -8.26
CA GLN A 125 13.65 16.88 -9.37
C GLN A 125 13.52 18.36 -9.70
N ALA A 126 12.30 18.87 -9.83
CA ALA A 126 12.05 20.29 -10.12
C ALA A 126 12.54 21.22 -9.00
N ALA A 127 12.49 20.76 -7.74
CA ALA A 127 13.02 21.47 -6.58
C ALA A 127 14.55 21.35 -6.43
N GLY A 128 15.21 20.52 -7.24
CA GLY A 128 16.68 20.29 -7.16
C GLY A 128 17.11 19.41 -5.98
N GLU A 129 16.17 18.68 -5.35
CA GLU A 129 16.47 17.78 -4.23
C GLU A 129 17.11 16.47 -4.70
N ILE A 130 16.82 16.04 -5.92
CA ILE A 130 17.40 14.85 -6.56
C ILE A 130 17.82 15.15 -8.00
N ALA A 131 18.63 14.26 -8.59
CA ALA A 131 19.14 14.42 -9.95
C ALA A 131 17.98 14.51 -10.98
N PRO A 132 18.00 15.50 -11.88
CA PRO A 132 16.90 15.73 -12.83
C PRO A 132 16.82 14.66 -13.93
N GLU A 133 17.91 13.92 -14.20
CA GLU A 133 17.98 12.88 -15.23
C GLU A 133 17.43 11.52 -14.76
N GLY A 134 17.07 11.39 -13.48
CA GLY A 134 16.53 10.16 -12.93
C GLY A 134 15.15 9.83 -13.52
N ASP A 135 14.92 8.56 -13.83
CA ASP A 135 13.62 8.06 -14.25
C ASP A 135 12.68 7.95 -13.03
N ALA A 136 11.83 8.97 -12.84
CA ALA A 136 10.92 9.06 -11.70
C ALA A 136 9.92 7.90 -11.66
N GLU A 137 9.47 7.39 -12.80
CA GLU A 137 8.56 6.25 -12.92
C GLU A 137 9.24 4.96 -12.46
N ARG A 138 10.48 4.76 -12.87
CA ARG A 138 11.28 3.60 -12.45
C ARG A 138 11.62 3.66 -10.96
N LEU A 139 11.93 4.83 -10.44
CA LEU A 139 12.16 5.04 -9.00
C LEU A 139 10.90 4.78 -8.19
N ALA A 140 9.75 5.26 -8.65
CA ALA A 140 8.46 5.01 -8.01
C ALA A 140 8.11 3.51 -7.98
N ARG A 141 8.33 2.80 -9.09
CA ARG A 141 8.15 1.35 -9.14
C ARG A 141 9.12 0.63 -8.20
N HIS A 142 10.38 1.05 -8.15
CA HIS A 142 11.37 0.49 -7.22
C HIS A 142 10.93 0.71 -5.76
N PHE A 143 10.42 1.91 -5.45
CA PHE A 143 9.86 2.22 -4.14
C PHE A 143 8.78 1.20 -3.74
N TRP A 144 7.76 0.99 -4.57
CA TRP A 144 6.64 0.11 -4.22
C TRP A 144 7.02 -1.37 -4.15
N ILE A 145 7.94 -1.84 -5.01
CA ILE A 145 8.49 -3.20 -4.91
C ILE A 145 9.18 -3.42 -3.56
N GLY A 146 10.03 -2.49 -3.15
CA GLY A 146 10.77 -2.59 -1.90
C GLY A 146 9.90 -2.33 -0.67
N TRP A 147 8.99 -1.34 -0.74
CA TRP A 147 8.09 -0.98 0.36
C TRP A 147 7.15 -2.13 0.74
N GLU A 148 6.55 -2.82 -0.23
CA GLU A 148 5.72 -3.99 0.07
C GLU A 148 6.53 -5.14 0.69
N GLY A 149 7.78 -5.30 0.29
CA GLY A 149 8.72 -6.22 0.94
C GLY A 149 9.05 -5.83 2.38
N ALA A 150 9.25 -4.53 2.63
CA ALA A 150 9.49 -4.00 3.98
C ALA A 150 8.24 -4.15 4.87
N VAL A 151 7.05 -3.90 4.36
CA VAL A 151 5.77 -4.12 5.07
C VAL A 151 5.58 -5.59 5.44
N LEU A 152 5.90 -6.52 4.52
CA LEU A 152 5.88 -7.95 4.80
C LEU A 152 6.83 -8.31 5.95
N ARG A 153 8.07 -7.82 5.90
CA ARG A 153 9.08 -8.10 6.92
C ARG A 153 8.72 -7.45 8.26
N ALA A 154 8.24 -6.22 8.27
CA ALA A 154 7.77 -5.56 9.50
C ALA A 154 6.66 -6.37 10.19
N LYS A 155 5.76 -6.96 9.40
CA LYS A 155 4.69 -7.84 9.89
C LYS A 155 5.23 -9.17 10.44
N LEU A 156 6.23 -9.77 9.78
CA LEU A 156 6.87 -11.01 10.22
C LEU A 156 7.67 -10.81 11.51
N ASP A 157 8.47 -9.74 11.56
CA ASP A 157 9.39 -9.43 12.65
C ASP A 157 8.67 -8.67 13.80
N GLN A 158 7.42 -8.24 13.60
CA GLN A 158 6.63 -7.40 14.52
C GLN A 158 7.39 -6.13 14.98
N SER A 159 8.06 -5.48 14.03
CA SER A 159 9.00 -4.38 14.27
C SER A 159 8.99 -3.39 13.10
N SER A 160 9.34 -2.12 13.34
CA SER A 160 9.55 -1.09 12.32
C SER A 160 10.84 -1.23 11.52
N ALA A 161 11.82 -1.99 12.03
CA ALA A 161 13.19 -2.02 11.51
C ALA A 161 13.29 -2.23 9.99
N ALA A 162 12.44 -3.08 9.40
CA ALA A 162 12.45 -3.31 7.96
C ALA A 162 11.97 -2.08 7.15
N LEU A 163 11.02 -1.32 7.69
CA LEU A 163 10.52 -0.07 7.08
C LEU A 163 11.62 1.01 7.12
N GLU A 164 12.28 1.15 8.26
CA GLU A 164 13.38 2.08 8.47
C GLU A 164 14.54 1.80 7.52
N ILE A 165 15.03 0.53 7.49
CA ILE A 165 16.12 0.09 6.61
C ILE A 165 15.78 0.37 5.13
N PHE A 166 14.55 0.08 4.72
CA PHE A 166 14.14 0.34 3.34
C PHE A 166 14.15 1.84 3.03
N MET A 167 13.58 2.66 3.91
CA MET A 167 13.53 4.11 3.70
C MET A 167 14.92 4.74 3.68
N GLU A 168 15.81 4.38 4.59
CA GLU A 168 17.21 4.82 4.59
C GLU A 168 17.90 4.46 3.27
N GLY A 169 17.78 3.22 2.82
CA GLY A 169 18.36 2.76 1.57
C GLY A 169 17.78 3.46 0.34
N PHE A 170 16.48 3.69 0.32
CA PHE A 170 15.81 4.39 -0.78
C PHE A 170 16.21 5.87 -0.84
N MET A 171 16.26 6.56 0.31
CA MET A 171 16.73 7.95 0.37
C MET A 171 18.18 8.08 -0.07
N ALA A 172 19.06 7.19 0.38
CA ALA A 172 20.46 7.17 -0.07
C ALA A 172 20.61 6.89 -1.58
N LEU A 173 19.68 6.14 -2.19
CA LEU A 173 19.63 5.94 -3.64
C LEU A 173 19.32 7.26 -4.37
N LEU A 174 18.41 8.08 -3.83
CA LEU A 174 18.00 9.36 -4.42
C LEU A 174 19.10 10.43 -4.32
N GLU A 175 19.95 10.39 -3.29
CA GLU A 175 21.05 11.34 -3.05
C GLU A 175 22.28 11.10 -3.96
N ARG A 176 22.34 9.96 -4.66
CA ARG A 176 23.47 9.67 -5.59
C ARG A 176 23.34 10.54 -6.84
N LYS A 177 24.24 11.54 -6.93
CA LYS A 177 24.43 12.36 -8.11
C LYS A 177 25.19 11.62 -9.20
#